data_8defb4e97763689a15198a095b5b5366
#
_entry.id   8defb4e97763689a15198a095b5b5366
#
_cell.length_a   1.000
_cell.length_b   1.000
_cell.length_c   1.000
_cell.angle_alpha   90.00
_cell.angle_beta   90.00
_cell.angle_gamma   90.00
#
_symmetry.space_group_name_H-M   'P 1'
#
loop_
_entity.id
_entity.type
_entity.pdbx_description
1 polymer ?
#
loop_
_entity_poly.entity_id
_entity_poly.type
_entity_poly.pdbx_seq_one_letter_code
_entity_poly.pdbx_strand_id
1 'polypeptide(L)'
;MTQPAQPGEFTYRRVHRATRELLFDCLTQPEHLERFWGPAGTSTPAGGITVDLRPGGVFETVMVNDADGSQYTMSAVYVEVQRPERLVWQEPGVEGGMTTTITFNDLGDGTTEVVTHQTNVPAMFATPAGQAGFQTSLDRFAAYVANL
;
A
#
# COMPACT_ATOMS: atom_id res chain seq x y z
N MET A 1 -21.01 -5.64 -13.90
CA MET A 1 -20.09 -4.51 -13.79
C MET A 1 -20.07 -4.01 -12.36
N THR A 2 -18.89 -3.92 -11.80
CA THR A 2 -18.74 -3.43 -10.45
C THR A 2 -18.59 -1.92 -10.48
N GLN A 3 -19.43 -1.22 -9.73
CA GLN A 3 -19.30 0.21 -9.56
C GLN A 3 -18.76 0.50 -8.16
N PRO A 4 -18.00 1.57 -7.97
CA PRO A 4 -17.63 2.00 -6.63
C PRO A 4 -18.91 2.24 -5.81
N ALA A 5 -18.95 1.73 -4.58
CA ALA A 5 -20.11 1.95 -3.72
C ALA A 5 -20.25 3.42 -3.35
N GLN A 6 -19.11 4.15 -3.27
CA GLN A 6 -19.06 5.56 -2.90
C GLN A 6 -18.00 6.28 -3.75
N PRO A 7 -18.15 7.59 -4.00
CA PRO A 7 -17.06 8.38 -4.58
C PRO A 7 -15.81 8.27 -3.71
N GLY A 8 -14.65 8.10 -4.35
CA GLY A 8 -13.39 7.95 -3.65
C GLY A 8 -13.17 6.57 -3.02
N GLU A 9 -13.96 5.58 -3.43
CA GLU A 9 -13.77 4.20 -2.99
C GLU A 9 -13.24 3.36 -4.15
N PHE A 10 -12.15 2.61 -3.90
CA PHE A 10 -11.52 1.76 -4.91
C PHE A 10 -11.13 0.44 -4.29
N THR A 11 -11.21 -0.63 -5.08
CA THR A 11 -10.80 -1.97 -4.66
C THR A 11 -9.97 -2.59 -5.77
N TYR A 12 -8.78 -3.12 -5.39
CA TYR A 12 -7.88 -3.81 -6.29
C TYR A 12 -7.61 -5.21 -5.75
N ARG A 13 -7.64 -6.20 -6.65
CA ARG A 13 -7.39 -7.60 -6.30
C ARG A 13 -6.22 -8.10 -7.14
N ARG A 14 -5.21 -8.65 -6.46
CA ARG A 14 -4.03 -9.23 -7.12
C ARG A 14 -3.70 -10.57 -6.46
N VAL A 15 -3.30 -11.55 -7.27
CA VAL A 15 -2.88 -12.86 -6.78
C VAL A 15 -1.36 -12.96 -6.90
N HIS A 16 -0.71 -13.41 -5.82
CA HIS A 16 0.74 -13.58 -5.77
C HIS A 16 1.09 -15.02 -5.41
N ARG A 17 2.18 -15.54 -5.98
CA ARG A 17 2.73 -16.85 -5.62
C ARG A 17 3.61 -16.71 -4.38
N ALA A 18 2.99 -16.47 -3.25
CA ALA A 18 3.66 -16.30 -1.97
C ALA A 18 2.68 -16.56 -0.85
N THR A 19 3.22 -16.88 0.33
CA THR A 19 2.40 -17.08 1.52
C THR A 19 1.92 -15.74 2.06
N ARG A 20 0.82 -15.76 2.83
CA ARG A 20 0.31 -14.57 3.51
C ARG A 20 1.38 -13.96 4.42
N GLU A 21 2.10 -14.80 5.14
CA GLU A 21 3.15 -14.38 6.06
C GLU A 21 4.22 -13.56 5.34
N LEU A 22 4.71 -14.05 4.21
CA LEU A 22 5.72 -13.33 3.43
C LEU A 22 5.18 -12.00 2.90
N LEU A 23 3.97 -12.01 2.34
CA LEU A 23 3.37 -10.78 1.79
C LEU A 23 3.11 -9.74 2.88
N PHE A 24 2.63 -10.18 4.03
CA PHE A 24 2.42 -9.29 5.17
C PHE A 24 3.74 -8.66 5.61
N ASP A 25 4.78 -9.48 5.73
CA ASP A 25 6.10 -8.98 6.14
C ASP A 25 6.67 -8.01 5.11
N CYS A 26 6.48 -8.27 3.82
CA CYS A 26 6.93 -7.34 2.76
C CYS A 26 6.26 -5.97 2.87
N LEU A 27 5.02 -5.92 3.34
CA LEU A 27 4.25 -4.67 3.47
C LEU A 27 4.42 -3.98 4.81
N THR A 28 5.17 -4.57 5.75
CA THR A 28 5.30 -4.03 7.10
C THR A 28 6.74 -3.83 7.58
N GLN A 29 7.71 -4.45 6.93
CA GLN A 29 9.11 -4.32 7.33
C GLN A 29 9.82 -3.28 6.46
N PRO A 30 10.48 -2.27 7.07
CA PRO A 30 11.15 -1.21 6.33
C PRO A 30 12.15 -1.70 5.29
N GLU A 31 12.92 -2.74 5.60
CA GLU A 31 13.91 -3.32 4.67
C GLU A 31 13.28 -3.88 3.40
N HIS A 32 12.04 -4.33 3.47
CA HIS A 32 11.28 -4.74 2.29
C HIS A 32 10.66 -3.52 1.59
N LEU A 33 9.98 -2.67 2.36
CA LEU A 33 9.24 -1.53 1.83
C LEU A 33 10.12 -0.59 1.03
N GLU A 34 11.33 -0.31 1.47
CA GLU A 34 12.24 0.61 0.77
C GLU A 34 12.64 0.11 -0.62
N ARG A 35 12.38 -1.16 -0.95
CA ARG A 35 12.72 -1.74 -2.24
C ARG A 35 11.67 -1.49 -3.33
N PHE A 36 10.41 -1.28 -2.96
CA PHE A 36 9.33 -1.18 -3.95
C PHE A 36 8.32 -0.08 -3.67
N TRP A 37 8.34 0.53 -2.50
CA TRP A 37 7.29 1.45 -2.07
C TRP A 37 7.18 2.67 -2.97
N GLY A 38 5.92 3.07 -3.29
CA GLY A 38 5.61 4.23 -4.09
C GLY A 38 5.36 3.89 -5.56
N PRO A 39 4.77 4.84 -6.30
CA PRO A 39 4.48 4.63 -7.72
C PRO A 39 5.76 4.66 -8.56
N ALA A 40 5.65 4.20 -9.81
CA ALA A 40 6.75 4.26 -10.75
C ALA A 40 7.25 5.70 -10.89
N GLY A 41 8.57 5.88 -10.98
CA GLY A 41 9.19 7.20 -11.06
C GLY A 41 9.56 7.78 -9.69
N THR A 42 9.35 7.02 -8.62
CA THR A 42 9.77 7.43 -7.28
C THR A 42 10.71 6.39 -6.67
N SER A 43 11.46 6.82 -5.67
CA SER A 43 12.35 5.97 -4.88
C SER A 43 12.13 6.27 -3.42
N THR A 44 12.34 5.26 -2.56
CA THR A 44 12.29 5.44 -1.12
C THR A 44 13.69 5.25 -0.58
N PRO A 45 14.35 6.31 -0.08
CA PRO A 45 15.72 6.18 0.43
C PRO A 45 15.77 5.31 1.68
N ALA A 46 16.91 4.66 1.91
CA ALA A 46 17.15 3.90 3.13
C ALA A 46 16.97 4.79 4.34
N GLY A 47 16.22 4.30 5.34
CA GLY A 47 15.89 5.11 6.51
C GLY A 47 14.70 6.06 6.32
N GLY A 48 14.12 6.09 5.12
CA GLY A 48 12.95 6.92 4.84
C GLY A 48 11.62 6.29 5.26
N ILE A 49 11.63 5.12 5.88
CA ILE A 49 10.42 4.43 6.31
C ILE A 49 10.45 4.21 7.81
N THR A 50 9.38 4.61 8.48
CA THR A 50 9.19 4.41 9.91
C THR A 50 7.94 3.56 10.11
N VAL A 51 8.07 2.44 10.81
CA VAL A 51 6.97 1.52 11.10
C VAL A 51 6.96 1.22 12.60
N ASP A 52 5.83 1.54 13.23
CA ASP A 52 5.50 1.07 14.57
C ASP A 52 4.27 0.18 14.43
N LEU A 53 4.50 -1.12 14.27
CA LEU A 53 3.50 -2.07 13.80
C LEU A 53 2.55 -2.49 14.91
N ARG A 54 1.64 -1.59 15.26
CA ARG A 54 0.60 -1.82 16.25
C ARG A 54 -0.54 -0.84 16.01
N PRO A 55 -1.76 -1.13 16.47
CA PRO A 55 -2.84 -0.15 16.42
C PRO A 55 -2.41 1.14 17.14
N GLY A 56 -2.61 2.28 16.49
CA GLY A 56 -2.15 3.58 16.99
C GLY A 56 -0.69 3.89 16.65
N GLY A 57 0.06 2.94 16.13
CA GLY A 57 1.45 3.15 15.75
C GLY A 57 1.60 3.91 14.43
N VAL A 58 2.73 4.59 14.26
CA VAL A 58 2.98 5.39 13.07
C VAL A 58 3.47 4.53 11.91
N PHE A 59 3.01 4.88 10.70
CA PHE A 59 3.53 4.38 9.44
C PHE A 59 3.83 5.59 8.56
N GLU A 60 5.12 5.86 8.36
CA GLU A 60 5.54 7.06 7.62
C GLU A 60 6.56 6.68 6.57
N THR A 61 6.40 7.23 5.36
CA THR A 61 7.31 6.98 4.26
C THR A 61 7.70 8.29 3.59
N VAL A 62 8.97 8.39 3.20
CA VAL A 62 9.48 9.50 2.40
C VAL A 62 9.79 8.96 1.01
N MET A 63 9.13 9.52 -0.01
CA MET A 63 9.35 9.15 -1.40
C MET A 63 10.03 10.31 -2.12
N VAL A 64 10.94 9.99 -3.02
CA VAL A 64 11.67 10.98 -3.82
C VAL A 64 11.29 10.79 -5.28
N ASN A 65 10.91 11.89 -5.93
CA ASN A 65 10.64 11.88 -7.37
C ASN A 65 11.99 11.80 -8.11
N ASP A 66 12.17 10.74 -8.90
CA ASP A 66 13.45 10.48 -9.57
C ASP A 66 13.78 11.54 -10.63
N ALA A 67 12.77 12.21 -11.18
CA ALA A 67 12.98 13.20 -12.23
C ALA A 67 13.54 14.53 -11.71
N ASP A 68 13.11 14.97 -10.52
CA ASP A 68 13.46 16.30 -10.02
C ASP A 68 13.95 16.32 -8.57
N GLY A 69 13.99 15.16 -7.90
CA GLY A 69 14.44 15.07 -6.52
C GLY A 69 13.45 15.61 -5.49
N SER A 70 12.26 16.02 -5.89
CA SER A 70 11.25 16.49 -4.94
C SER A 70 10.82 15.35 -4.01
N GLN A 71 10.49 15.70 -2.76
CA GLN A 71 10.12 14.71 -1.74
C GLN A 71 8.65 14.79 -1.44
N TYR A 72 8.08 13.64 -1.19
CA TYR A 72 6.70 13.48 -0.74
C TYR A 72 6.69 12.56 0.49
N THR A 73 6.12 13.05 1.58
CA THR A 73 6.01 12.28 2.82
C THR A 73 4.57 11.81 3.01
N MET A 74 4.40 10.50 3.14
CA MET A 74 3.12 9.90 3.50
C MET A 74 3.16 9.61 4.98
N SER A 75 2.17 10.11 5.73
CA SER A 75 2.05 9.88 7.17
C SER A 75 0.74 9.18 7.46
N ALA A 76 0.81 8.04 8.09
CA ALA A 76 -0.36 7.24 8.42
C ALA A 76 -0.25 6.71 9.85
N VAL A 77 -1.40 6.24 10.36
CA VAL A 77 -1.51 5.58 11.65
C VAL A 77 -2.18 4.23 11.42
N TYR A 78 -1.61 3.17 11.97
CA TYR A 78 -2.24 1.86 11.90
C TYR A 78 -3.52 1.85 12.72
N VAL A 79 -4.59 1.32 12.14
CA VAL A 79 -5.88 1.13 12.79
C VAL A 79 -6.03 -0.30 13.24
N GLU A 80 -5.58 -1.25 12.41
CA GLU A 80 -5.71 -2.66 12.70
C GLU A 80 -4.48 -3.40 12.17
N VAL A 81 -3.92 -4.29 12.97
CA VAL A 81 -2.78 -5.11 12.61
C VAL A 81 -3.09 -6.55 13.03
N GLN A 82 -3.41 -7.42 12.06
CA GLN A 82 -3.72 -8.83 12.30
C GLN A 82 -2.89 -9.68 11.35
N ARG A 83 -1.66 -9.98 11.75
CA ARG A 83 -0.78 -10.82 10.94
C ARG A 83 -1.28 -12.26 10.90
N PRO A 84 -1.34 -12.91 9.75
CA PRO A 84 -1.03 -12.46 8.39
C PRO A 84 -2.28 -12.11 7.57
N GLU A 85 -3.39 -11.75 8.22
CA GLU A 85 -4.70 -11.71 7.57
C GLU A 85 -5.12 -10.33 7.10
N ARG A 86 -4.80 -9.28 7.90
CA ARG A 86 -5.41 -7.97 7.68
C ARG A 86 -4.53 -6.85 8.21
N LEU A 87 -4.47 -5.77 7.43
CA LEU A 87 -3.70 -4.58 7.77
C LEU A 87 -4.53 -3.35 7.37
N VAL A 88 -4.72 -2.43 8.30
CA VAL A 88 -5.48 -1.20 8.04
C VAL A 88 -4.69 -0.01 8.53
N TRP A 89 -4.54 1.00 7.67
CA TRP A 89 -3.99 2.29 8.11
C TRP A 89 -4.84 3.43 7.59
N GLN A 90 -4.73 4.56 8.25
CA GLN A 90 -5.44 5.79 7.90
C GLN A 90 -4.45 6.93 7.82
N GLU A 91 -4.63 7.80 6.83
CA GLU A 91 -3.84 9.01 6.63
C GLU A 91 -4.66 10.21 7.14
N PRO A 92 -4.51 10.59 8.42
CA PRO A 92 -5.36 11.62 9.02
C PRO A 92 -5.08 13.02 8.47
N GLY A 93 -3.89 13.25 7.91
CA GLY A 93 -3.54 14.51 7.28
C GLY A 93 -4.17 14.72 5.90
N VAL A 94 -4.78 13.68 5.34
CA VAL A 94 -5.49 13.75 4.07
C VAL A 94 -6.95 14.07 4.35
N GLU A 95 -7.51 15.02 3.60
CA GLU A 95 -8.91 15.41 3.75
C GLU A 95 -9.82 14.18 3.69
N GLY A 96 -10.71 14.05 4.67
CA GLY A 96 -11.61 12.91 4.79
C GLY A 96 -11.02 11.68 5.46
N GLY A 97 -9.71 11.69 5.76
CA GLY A 97 -9.05 10.56 6.41
C GLY A 97 -8.99 9.33 5.48
N MET A 98 -8.16 9.39 4.43
CA MET A 98 -8.03 8.27 3.51
C MET A 98 -7.62 7.00 4.26
N THR A 99 -8.39 5.94 4.09
CA THR A 99 -8.18 4.66 4.77
C THR A 99 -7.84 3.59 3.75
N THR A 100 -6.78 2.82 4.03
CA THR A 100 -6.37 1.67 3.23
C THR A 100 -6.52 0.40 4.05
N THR A 101 -7.25 -0.55 3.51
CA THR A 101 -7.45 -1.87 4.11
C THR A 101 -6.86 -2.91 3.17
N ILE A 102 -5.95 -3.73 3.69
CA ILE A 102 -5.35 -4.82 2.92
C ILE A 102 -5.73 -6.13 3.57
N THR A 103 -6.34 -7.02 2.80
CA THR A 103 -6.75 -8.35 3.23
C THR A 103 -5.93 -9.37 2.45
N PHE A 104 -5.41 -10.38 3.16
CA PHE A 104 -4.57 -11.43 2.59
C PHE A 104 -5.35 -12.74 2.66
N ASN A 105 -5.82 -13.22 1.52
CA ASN A 105 -6.64 -14.42 1.44
C ASN A 105 -5.82 -15.59 0.91
N ASP A 106 -5.59 -16.58 1.76
CA ASP A 106 -4.87 -17.80 1.38
C ASP A 106 -5.76 -18.62 0.42
N LEU A 107 -5.26 -18.89 -0.78
CA LEU A 107 -6.01 -19.66 -1.77
C LEU A 107 -5.73 -21.16 -1.71
N GLY A 108 -4.86 -21.61 -0.80
CA GLY A 108 -4.66 -23.02 -0.49
C GLY A 108 -3.65 -23.76 -1.38
N ASP A 109 -3.04 -23.10 -2.35
CA ASP A 109 -2.11 -23.71 -3.30
C ASP A 109 -0.74 -23.01 -3.33
N GLY A 110 -0.39 -22.33 -2.26
CA GLY A 110 0.83 -21.53 -2.20
C GLY A 110 0.67 -20.13 -2.79
N THR A 111 -0.57 -19.76 -3.15
CA THR A 111 -0.88 -18.43 -3.63
C THR A 111 -1.76 -17.68 -2.64
N THR A 112 -1.72 -16.37 -2.71
CA THR A 112 -2.50 -15.48 -1.86
C THR A 112 -3.13 -14.40 -2.71
N GLU A 113 -4.42 -14.17 -2.50
CA GLU A 113 -5.09 -13.00 -3.06
C GLU A 113 -4.94 -11.84 -2.09
N VAL A 114 -4.36 -10.75 -2.57
CA VAL A 114 -4.25 -9.49 -1.82
C VAL A 114 -5.32 -8.54 -2.32
N VAL A 115 -6.22 -8.14 -1.43
CA VAL A 115 -7.27 -7.18 -1.73
C VAL A 115 -6.91 -5.86 -1.06
N THR A 116 -6.72 -4.82 -1.88
CA THR A 116 -6.45 -3.46 -1.40
C THR A 116 -7.71 -2.63 -1.58
N HIS A 117 -8.28 -2.20 -0.49
CA HIS A 117 -9.50 -1.39 -0.47
C HIS A 117 -9.19 -0.02 0.10
N GLN A 118 -9.50 1.03 -0.65
CA GLN A 118 -9.28 2.41 -0.23
C GLN A 118 -10.60 3.17 -0.17
N THR A 119 -10.77 3.93 0.90
CA THR A 119 -11.93 4.81 1.09
C THR A 119 -11.46 6.23 1.34
N ASN A 120 -12.33 7.20 1.03
CA ASN A 120 -12.06 8.62 1.18
C ASN A 120 -10.82 9.07 0.38
N VAL A 121 -10.62 8.48 -0.80
CA VAL A 121 -9.55 8.89 -1.70
C VAL A 121 -9.85 10.31 -2.20
N PRO A 122 -8.93 11.28 -2.02
CA PRO A 122 -9.15 12.65 -2.47
C PRO A 122 -9.39 12.73 -3.98
N ALA A 123 -10.18 13.71 -4.40
CA ALA A 123 -10.56 13.88 -5.80
C ALA A 123 -9.33 13.92 -6.73
N MET A 124 -8.23 14.54 -6.29
CA MET A 124 -7.01 14.64 -7.10
C MET A 124 -6.39 13.28 -7.40
N PHE A 125 -6.56 12.29 -6.51
CA PHE A 125 -6.05 10.93 -6.69
C PHE A 125 -7.11 9.98 -7.24
N ALA A 126 -8.39 10.36 -7.20
CA ALA A 126 -9.49 9.52 -7.66
C ALA A 126 -9.71 9.58 -9.17
N THR A 127 -8.92 10.37 -9.88
CA THR A 127 -8.97 10.46 -11.35
C THR A 127 -8.41 9.17 -11.99
N PRO A 128 -8.75 8.90 -13.26
CA PRO A 128 -8.14 7.77 -13.97
C PRO A 128 -6.61 7.79 -13.94
N ALA A 129 -5.99 8.97 -14.08
CA ALA A 129 -4.53 9.12 -14.02
C ALA A 129 -4.00 8.82 -12.62
N GLY A 130 -4.68 9.30 -11.56
CA GLY A 130 -4.29 9.03 -10.18
C GLY A 130 -4.39 7.54 -9.84
N GLN A 131 -5.44 6.88 -10.29
CA GLN A 131 -5.60 5.45 -10.05
C GLN A 131 -4.62 4.62 -10.89
N ALA A 132 -4.31 5.04 -12.12
CA ALA A 132 -3.27 4.40 -12.90
C ALA A 132 -1.90 4.49 -12.20
N GLY A 133 -1.59 5.65 -11.61
CA GLY A 133 -0.37 5.83 -10.82
C GLY A 133 -0.31 4.89 -9.62
N PHE A 134 -1.42 4.75 -8.90
CA PHE A 134 -1.48 3.81 -7.78
C PHE A 134 -1.27 2.37 -8.24
N GLN A 135 -1.82 1.99 -9.39
CA GLN A 135 -1.63 0.63 -9.90
C GLN A 135 -0.17 0.33 -10.21
N THR A 136 0.64 1.33 -10.58
CA THR A 136 2.09 1.12 -10.76
C THR A 136 2.76 0.72 -9.45
N SER A 137 2.26 1.20 -8.30
CA SER A 137 2.75 0.76 -7.00
C SER A 137 2.46 -0.72 -6.76
N LEU A 138 1.27 -1.17 -7.14
CA LEU A 138 0.89 -2.58 -7.03
C LEU A 138 1.74 -3.44 -7.97
N ASP A 139 2.05 -2.94 -9.16
CA ASP A 139 2.92 -3.64 -10.11
C ASP A 139 4.34 -3.79 -9.56
N ARG A 140 4.86 -2.75 -8.92
CA ARG A 140 6.19 -2.79 -8.30
C ARG A 140 6.24 -3.81 -7.17
N PHE A 141 5.20 -3.87 -6.35
CA PHE A 141 5.10 -4.87 -5.30
C PHE A 141 5.11 -6.28 -5.90
N ALA A 142 4.30 -6.51 -6.95
CA ALA A 142 4.23 -7.81 -7.61
C ALA A 142 5.59 -8.23 -8.17
N ALA A 143 6.32 -7.31 -8.80
CA ALA A 143 7.65 -7.59 -9.35
C ALA A 143 8.65 -7.90 -8.23
N TYR A 144 8.58 -7.18 -7.12
CA TYR A 144 9.45 -7.43 -5.97
C TYR A 144 9.22 -8.83 -5.40
N VAL A 145 7.96 -9.19 -5.16
CA VAL A 145 7.60 -10.50 -4.62
C VAL A 145 8.05 -11.62 -5.56
N ALA A 146 7.88 -11.44 -6.87
CA ALA A 146 8.25 -12.45 -7.85
C ALA A 146 9.75 -12.73 -7.90
N ASN A 147 10.57 -11.81 -7.39
CA ASN A 147 12.03 -11.94 -7.41
C ASN A 147 12.62 -12.26 -6.02
N LEU A 148 11.80 -12.57 -5.06
CA LEU A 148 12.27 -12.96 -3.72
C LEU A 148 12.75 -14.41 -3.66
#